data_86103f33047694f9f3195f4e63ac270a
#
_entry.id   86103f33047694f9f3195f4e63ac270a
#
_cell.length_a   1.000
_cell.length_b   1.000
_cell.length_c   1.000
_cell.angle_alpha   90.00
_cell.angle_beta   90.00
_cell.angle_gamma   90.00
#
_symmetry.space_group_name_H-M   'P 1'
#
loop_
_entity.id
_entity.type
_entity.pdbx_description
1 polymer ?
#
loop_
_entity_poly.entity_id
_entity_poly.type
_entity_poly.pdbx_seq_one_letter_code
_entity_poly.pdbx_strand_id
1 'polypeptide(L)'
;AKGANVTDDKGIVDFLNLYENAVQVDPRSPQEMIDEAVAAAKQSDVVVAVVGEAQGMAHEASSRTDITLPQSQRNLIAALKATGKPLVLVLMNGRPLALVKEDQQADALLETWFAGTEGGHAIADVLFGDYNPSGKLPMSFPRSVGQIPTYYSHLNTGRPYNPEKPNKYTSRYFDEANGPLYPFGYGLSYTTFSVSDVTMSSATLPRDGSVTASVQVTNTGKREGATVI
;
A
#
# COMPACT_ATOMS: atom_id res chain seq x y z
N ALA A 1 -0.59 -12.45 17.54
CA ALA A 1 -1.80 -12.48 16.71
C ALA A 1 -1.95 -13.86 16.12
N LYS A 2 -3.04 -14.54 16.40
CA LYS A 2 -3.36 -15.80 15.73
C LYS A 2 -3.92 -15.44 14.35
N GLY A 3 -3.30 -15.99 13.30
CA GLY A 3 -3.67 -15.65 11.93
C GLY A 3 -5.13 -15.97 11.60
N ALA A 4 -5.75 -15.14 10.80
CA ALA A 4 -7.06 -15.43 10.23
C ALA A 4 -7.01 -16.74 9.43
N ASN A 5 -8.07 -17.52 9.52
CA ASN A 5 -8.17 -18.76 8.75
C ASN A 5 -8.30 -18.41 7.25
N VAL A 6 -7.33 -18.81 6.45
CA VAL A 6 -7.21 -18.47 5.02
C VAL A 6 -7.61 -19.66 4.13
N THR A 7 -8.44 -20.56 4.64
CA THR A 7 -8.83 -21.82 3.98
C THR A 7 -9.55 -21.65 2.64
N ASP A 8 -10.03 -20.45 2.32
CA ASP A 8 -10.75 -20.18 1.07
C ASP A 8 -9.82 -19.76 -0.09
N ASP A 9 -8.51 -19.59 0.16
CA ASP A 9 -7.55 -19.25 -0.87
C ASP A 9 -6.79 -20.49 -1.36
N LYS A 10 -7.00 -20.86 -2.61
CA LYS A 10 -6.39 -22.03 -3.23
C LYS A 10 -4.86 -22.05 -3.11
N GLY A 11 -4.20 -20.90 -3.19
CA GLY A 11 -2.75 -20.79 -3.08
C GLY A 11 -2.22 -21.21 -1.71
N ILE A 12 -2.98 -20.96 -0.65
CA ILE A 12 -2.61 -21.42 0.71
C ILE A 12 -2.87 -22.91 0.87
N VAL A 13 -3.98 -23.41 0.36
CA VAL A 13 -4.26 -24.86 0.40
C VAL A 13 -3.16 -25.62 -0.36
N ASP A 14 -2.76 -25.15 -1.52
CA ASP A 14 -1.67 -25.76 -2.29
C ASP A 14 -0.33 -25.68 -1.53
N PHE A 15 -0.02 -24.56 -0.88
CA PHE A 15 1.16 -24.41 -0.04
C PHE A 15 1.13 -25.34 1.19
N LEU A 16 0.02 -25.45 1.89
CA LEU A 16 -0.14 -26.35 3.02
C LEU A 16 -0.01 -27.83 2.63
N ASN A 17 -0.48 -28.18 1.44
CA ASN A 17 -0.32 -29.54 0.90
C ASN A 17 1.14 -29.89 0.59
N LEU A 18 1.97 -28.90 0.25
CA LEU A 18 3.40 -29.07 -0.01
C LEU A 18 4.24 -29.09 1.27
N TYR A 19 3.77 -28.44 2.34
CA TYR A 19 4.51 -28.23 3.59
C TYR A 19 3.59 -28.47 4.80
N GLU A 20 3.25 -29.73 5.04
CA GLU A 20 2.26 -30.19 6.04
C GLU A 20 2.40 -29.62 7.47
N ASN A 21 3.54 -29.09 7.84
CA ASN A 21 3.83 -28.55 9.17
C ASN A 21 4.22 -27.07 9.18
N ALA A 22 4.11 -26.36 8.06
CA ALA A 22 4.60 -24.98 7.95
C ALA A 22 3.67 -23.96 8.60
N VAL A 23 2.37 -24.25 8.71
CA VAL A 23 1.37 -23.34 9.30
C VAL A 23 0.36 -24.15 10.12
N GLN A 24 0.17 -23.79 11.38
CA GLN A 24 -0.96 -24.29 12.17
C GLN A 24 -2.21 -23.48 11.82
N VAL A 25 -3.16 -24.10 11.20
CA VAL A 25 -4.48 -23.51 10.91
C VAL A 25 -5.30 -23.53 12.20
N ASP A 26 -5.87 -22.39 12.58
CA ASP A 26 -6.80 -22.31 13.72
C ASP A 26 -8.08 -23.08 13.35
N PRO A 27 -8.54 -24.06 14.18
CA PRO A 27 -9.71 -24.86 13.87
C PRO A 27 -11.04 -24.11 14.01
N ARG A 28 -11.03 -22.90 14.55
CA ARG A 28 -12.24 -22.08 14.71
C ARG A 28 -12.75 -21.57 13.38
N SER A 29 -14.05 -21.32 13.31
CA SER A 29 -14.64 -20.69 12.14
C SER A 29 -14.12 -19.25 11.93
N PRO A 30 -14.10 -18.73 10.70
CA PRO A 30 -13.77 -17.34 10.44
C PRO A 30 -14.62 -16.34 11.24
N GLN A 31 -15.88 -16.66 11.49
CA GLN A 31 -16.78 -15.79 12.26
C GLN A 31 -16.38 -15.72 13.73
N GLU A 32 -16.05 -16.84 14.36
CA GLU A 32 -15.59 -16.87 15.76
C GLU A 32 -14.31 -16.04 15.95
N MET A 33 -13.38 -16.09 14.98
CA MET A 33 -12.15 -15.29 15.01
C MET A 33 -12.43 -13.80 14.80
N ILE A 34 -13.38 -13.44 13.94
CA ILE A 34 -13.82 -12.05 13.76
C ILE A 34 -14.49 -11.53 15.04
N ASP A 35 -15.35 -12.32 15.66
CA ASP A 35 -16.06 -11.93 16.90
C ASP A 35 -15.06 -11.69 18.04
N GLU A 36 -14.04 -12.54 18.20
CA GLU A 36 -12.94 -12.33 19.15
C GLU A 36 -12.19 -11.02 18.88
N ALA A 37 -11.83 -10.78 17.60
CA ALA A 37 -11.13 -9.56 17.20
C ALA A 37 -11.98 -8.29 17.46
N VAL A 38 -13.27 -8.34 17.17
CA VAL A 38 -14.22 -7.25 17.45
C VAL A 38 -14.36 -7.01 18.94
N ALA A 39 -14.43 -8.07 19.76
CA ALA A 39 -14.50 -7.95 21.21
C ALA A 39 -13.24 -7.26 21.77
N ALA A 40 -12.05 -7.64 21.30
CA ALA A 40 -10.79 -6.99 21.67
C ALA A 40 -10.74 -5.53 21.20
N ALA A 41 -11.16 -5.25 19.96
CA ALA A 41 -11.19 -3.90 19.40
C ALA A 41 -12.06 -2.94 20.21
N LYS A 42 -13.25 -3.39 20.66
CA LYS A 42 -14.15 -2.57 21.49
C LYS A 42 -13.51 -2.12 22.82
N GLN A 43 -12.57 -2.90 23.34
CA GLN A 43 -11.87 -2.62 24.60
C GLN A 43 -10.58 -1.83 24.40
N SER A 44 -10.18 -1.54 23.16
CA SER A 44 -8.94 -0.87 22.79
C SER A 44 -9.21 0.58 22.39
N ASP A 45 -8.20 1.44 22.46
CA ASP A 45 -8.26 2.82 21.97
C ASP A 45 -8.02 2.91 20.48
N VAL A 46 -7.14 2.05 19.96
CA VAL A 46 -6.75 1.96 18.54
C VAL A 46 -6.66 0.49 18.14
N VAL A 47 -7.03 0.19 16.93
CA VAL A 47 -6.88 -1.15 16.32
C VAL A 47 -5.76 -1.10 15.28
N VAL A 48 -4.79 -1.99 15.41
CA VAL A 48 -3.75 -2.24 14.41
C VAL A 48 -4.01 -3.61 13.82
N ALA A 49 -4.41 -3.67 12.56
CA ALA A 49 -4.66 -4.91 11.85
C ALA A 49 -3.54 -5.18 10.84
N VAL A 50 -2.81 -6.27 11.05
CA VAL A 50 -1.76 -6.74 10.13
C VAL A 50 -2.42 -7.69 9.14
N VAL A 51 -2.39 -7.31 7.87
CA VAL A 51 -3.07 -8.01 6.77
C VAL A 51 -2.15 -8.06 5.55
N GLY A 52 -2.53 -8.79 4.52
CA GLY A 52 -1.73 -8.86 3.30
C GLY A 52 -1.76 -10.24 2.65
N GLU A 53 -0.69 -10.58 1.97
CA GLU A 53 -0.54 -11.86 1.30
C GLU A 53 0.29 -12.81 2.17
N ALA A 54 -0.19 -14.05 2.28
CA ALA A 54 0.62 -15.13 2.88
C ALA A 54 1.75 -15.54 1.93
N GLN A 55 2.75 -16.23 2.45
CA GLN A 55 3.92 -16.69 1.71
C GLN A 55 3.54 -17.43 0.41
N GLY A 56 2.53 -18.31 0.43
CA GLY A 56 2.06 -19.04 -0.74
C GLY A 56 1.35 -18.20 -1.81
N MET A 57 1.05 -16.92 -1.55
CA MET A 57 0.34 -16.03 -2.47
C MET A 57 1.25 -15.14 -3.30
N ALA A 58 2.49 -14.90 -2.87
CA ALA A 58 3.36 -13.88 -3.43
C ALA A 58 4.84 -14.29 -3.41
N HIS A 59 5.17 -15.34 -4.14
CA HIS A 59 6.55 -15.79 -4.37
C HIS A 59 6.70 -16.37 -5.78
N GLU A 60 7.80 -17.04 -6.07
CA GLU A 60 7.98 -17.76 -7.33
C GLU A 60 6.81 -18.70 -7.62
N ALA A 61 6.35 -18.71 -8.86
CA ALA A 61 5.20 -19.50 -9.35
C ALA A 61 3.84 -19.17 -8.68
N SER A 62 3.71 -18.01 -8.01
CA SER A 62 2.48 -17.58 -7.34
C SER A 62 1.83 -16.39 -8.04
N SER A 63 1.42 -16.56 -9.30
CA SER A 63 0.66 -15.57 -10.06
C SER A 63 -0.80 -15.52 -9.61
N ARG A 64 -1.36 -14.32 -9.48
CA ARG A 64 -2.77 -14.09 -9.12
C ARG A 64 -3.47 -13.23 -10.16
N THR A 65 -4.71 -13.57 -10.47
CA THR A 65 -5.61 -12.76 -11.31
C THR A 65 -6.44 -11.79 -10.48
N ASP A 66 -6.78 -12.14 -9.23
CA ASP A 66 -7.36 -11.23 -8.24
C ASP A 66 -6.25 -10.72 -7.33
N ILE A 67 -5.99 -9.41 -7.38
CA ILE A 67 -4.97 -8.73 -6.58
C ILE A 67 -5.58 -7.91 -5.43
N THR A 68 -6.77 -8.27 -4.98
CA THR A 68 -7.34 -7.74 -3.74
C THR A 68 -6.81 -8.52 -2.53
N LEU A 69 -7.03 -8.00 -1.32
CA LEU A 69 -6.84 -8.77 -0.10
C LEU A 69 -7.80 -9.98 -0.09
N PRO A 70 -7.40 -11.10 0.56
CA PRO A 70 -8.29 -12.23 0.77
C PRO A 70 -9.62 -11.82 1.37
N GLN A 71 -10.72 -12.43 0.94
CA GLN A 71 -12.07 -12.03 1.39
C GLN A 71 -12.24 -12.15 2.91
N SER A 72 -11.62 -13.13 3.54
CA SER A 72 -11.62 -13.27 5.01
C SER A 72 -11.01 -12.06 5.72
N GLN A 73 -9.90 -11.53 5.21
CA GLN A 73 -9.26 -10.32 5.74
C GLN A 73 -10.12 -9.08 5.50
N ARG A 74 -10.75 -8.97 4.34
CA ARG A 74 -11.68 -7.88 4.02
C ARG A 74 -12.91 -7.88 4.93
N ASN A 75 -13.42 -9.07 5.26
CA ASN A 75 -14.52 -9.21 6.23
C ASN A 75 -14.06 -8.78 7.64
N LEU A 76 -12.86 -9.14 8.05
CA LEU A 76 -12.27 -8.71 9.32
C LEU A 76 -12.12 -7.18 9.38
N ILE A 77 -11.54 -6.57 8.34
CA ILE A 77 -11.37 -5.11 8.25
C ILE A 77 -12.72 -4.39 8.38
N ALA A 78 -13.74 -4.85 7.65
CA ALA A 78 -15.08 -4.29 7.72
C ALA A 78 -15.69 -4.40 9.12
N ALA A 79 -15.54 -5.53 9.79
CA ALA A 79 -16.02 -5.75 11.16
C ALA A 79 -15.28 -4.88 12.18
N LEU A 80 -13.96 -4.74 12.05
CA LEU A 80 -13.14 -3.85 12.89
C LEU A 80 -13.53 -2.39 12.71
N LYS A 81 -13.69 -1.92 11.47
CA LYS A 81 -14.15 -0.54 11.17
C LYS A 81 -15.53 -0.25 11.76
N ALA A 82 -16.42 -1.23 11.76
CA ALA A 82 -17.76 -1.11 12.35
C ALA A 82 -17.76 -0.89 13.88
N THR A 83 -16.64 -1.13 14.56
CA THR A 83 -16.49 -0.82 16.00
C THR A 83 -16.40 0.68 16.28
N GLY A 84 -16.13 1.51 15.27
CA GLY A 84 -15.91 2.95 15.38
C GLY A 84 -14.55 3.33 15.98
N LYS A 85 -13.65 2.38 16.22
CA LYS A 85 -12.30 2.65 16.70
C LYS A 85 -11.38 3.08 15.56
N PRO A 86 -10.38 3.94 15.81
CA PRO A 86 -9.34 4.22 14.83
C PRO A 86 -8.69 2.92 14.36
N LEU A 87 -8.59 2.76 13.03
CA LEU A 87 -8.10 1.54 12.39
C LEU A 87 -6.85 1.83 11.58
N VAL A 88 -5.75 1.23 11.98
CA VAL A 88 -4.48 1.24 11.25
C VAL A 88 -4.31 -0.10 10.55
N LEU A 89 -4.09 -0.08 9.24
CA LEU A 89 -3.75 -1.28 8.47
C LEU A 89 -2.24 -1.33 8.23
N VAL A 90 -1.63 -2.44 8.59
CA VAL A 90 -0.24 -2.77 8.26
C VAL A 90 -0.29 -3.85 7.18
N LEU A 91 0.18 -3.50 5.99
CA LEU A 91 0.16 -4.37 4.82
C LEU A 91 1.49 -5.12 4.68
N MET A 92 1.41 -6.44 4.63
CA MET A 92 2.54 -7.33 4.36
C MET A 92 2.24 -8.11 3.08
N ASN A 93 2.74 -7.67 1.95
CA ASN A 93 2.43 -8.24 0.64
C ASN A 93 3.60 -8.09 -0.33
N GLY A 94 3.61 -8.91 -1.36
CA GLY A 94 4.71 -8.94 -2.34
C GLY A 94 4.39 -8.25 -3.67
N ARG A 95 3.23 -7.65 -3.81
CA ARG A 95 2.79 -6.92 -5.02
C ARG A 95 1.88 -5.75 -4.67
N PRO A 96 1.76 -4.72 -5.52
CA PRO A 96 0.74 -3.69 -5.37
C PRO A 96 -0.66 -4.31 -5.45
N LEU A 97 -1.44 -4.13 -4.40
CA LEU A 97 -2.82 -4.64 -4.31
C LEU A 97 -3.83 -3.56 -4.71
N ALA A 98 -5.01 -3.97 -5.15
CA ALA A 98 -6.15 -3.08 -5.37
C ALA A 98 -6.88 -2.86 -4.04
N LEU A 99 -6.65 -1.72 -3.39
CA LEU A 99 -6.99 -1.44 -1.99
C LEU A 99 -8.02 -0.30 -1.80
N VAL A 100 -8.81 0.04 -2.82
CA VAL A 100 -9.73 1.19 -2.73
C VAL A 100 -10.68 1.10 -1.53
N LYS A 101 -11.18 -0.08 -1.22
CA LYS A 101 -12.08 -0.26 -0.07
C LYS A 101 -11.34 -0.15 1.26
N GLU A 102 -10.16 -0.74 1.34
CA GLU A 102 -9.31 -0.73 2.51
C GLU A 102 -8.80 0.68 2.82
N ASP A 103 -8.45 1.45 1.79
CA ASP A 103 -8.07 2.87 1.90
C ASP A 103 -9.23 3.72 2.48
N GLN A 104 -10.46 3.48 2.04
CA GLN A 104 -11.63 4.17 2.58
C GLN A 104 -11.99 3.77 4.02
N GLN A 105 -11.60 2.59 4.46
CA GLN A 105 -11.91 2.07 5.79
C GLN A 105 -10.83 2.38 6.82
N ALA A 106 -9.58 2.45 6.41
CA ALA A 106 -8.45 2.72 7.30
C ALA A 106 -8.34 4.20 7.64
N ASP A 107 -7.92 4.49 8.87
CA ASP A 107 -7.53 5.85 9.28
C ASP A 107 -6.02 6.09 8.99
N ALA A 108 -5.24 5.01 8.91
CA ALA A 108 -3.86 5.01 8.43
C ALA A 108 -3.52 3.66 7.78
N LEU A 109 -2.60 3.69 6.80
CA LEU A 109 -2.16 2.53 6.07
C LEU A 109 -0.63 2.54 5.97
N LEU A 110 0.01 1.46 6.41
CA LEU A 110 1.46 1.26 6.34
C LEU A 110 1.77 0.09 5.43
N GLU A 111 2.42 0.36 4.29
CA GLU A 111 2.92 -0.67 3.38
C GLU A 111 4.32 -1.09 3.84
N THR A 112 4.51 -2.37 4.14
CA THR A 112 5.77 -2.89 4.67
C THR A 112 6.46 -3.87 3.74
N TRP A 113 5.78 -4.30 2.69
CA TRP A 113 6.23 -5.41 1.84
C TRP A 113 6.59 -6.64 2.70
N PHE A 114 7.60 -7.39 2.34
CA PHE A 114 8.17 -8.46 3.15
C PHE A 114 9.44 -7.97 3.84
N ALA A 115 9.29 -7.49 5.07
CA ALA A 115 10.28 -6.69 5.78
C ALA A 115 11.44 -7.50 6.41
N GLY A 116 11.45 -8.82 6.31
CA GLY A 116 12.52 -9.67 6.83
C GLY A 116 12.54 -9.81 8.36
N THR A 117 13.68 -10.22 8.91
CA THR A 117 13.84 -10.65 10.32
C THR A 117 13.52 -9.53 11.30
N GLU A 118 13.96 -8.31 11.05
CA GLU A 118 13.75 -7.15 11.93
C GLU A 118 12.46 -6.38 11.63
N GLY A 119 11.60 -6.92 10.74
CA GLY A 119 10.37 -6.27 10.31
C GLY A 119 9.44 -5.87 11.44
N GLY A 120 9.30 -6.71 12.47
CA GLY A 120 8.45 -6.41 13.63
C GLY A 120 8.92 -5.17 14.40
N HIS A 121 10.23 -5.03 14.64
CA HIS A 121 10.80 -3.86 15.30
C HIS A 121 10.63 -2.60 14.43
N ALA A 122 10.96 -2.68 13.14
CA ALA A 122 10.83 -1.54 12.22
C ALA A 122 9.38 -1.05 12.09
N ILE A 123 8.41 -1.97 12.05
CA ILE A 123 6.98 -1.63 12.04
C ILE A 123 6.59 -0.93 13.34
N ALA A 124 7.02 -1.44 14.49
CA ALA A 124 6.74 -0.83 15.79
C ALA A 124 7.34 0.59 15.88
N ASP A 125 8.60 0.78 15.49
CA ASP A 125 9.28 2.07 15.51
C ASP A 125 8.52 3.12 14.67
N VAL A 126 8.01 2.73 13.51
CA VAL A 126 7.18 3.61 12.68
C VAL A 126 5.84 3.87 13.36
N LEU A 127 5.11 2.85 13.81
CA LEU A 127 3.76 3.00 14.37
C LEU A 127 3.75 3.86 15.65
N PHE A 128 4.75 3.68 16.51
CA PHE A 128 4.87 4.45 17.77
C PHE A 128 5.65 5.76 17.61
N GLY A 129 6.22 5.99 16.43
CA GLY A 129 6.85 7.24 16.07
C GLY A 129 8.30 7.38 16.53
N ASP A 130 8.97 6.28 16.87
CA ASP A 130 10.41 6.29 17.17
C ASP A 130 11.22 6.51 15.89
N TYR A 131 10.68 6.10 14.75
CA TYR A 131 11.24 6.38 13.43
C TYR A 131 10.23 7.16 12.56
N ASN A 132 10.70 8.21 11.87
CA ASN A 132 9.89 8.96 10.91
C ASN A 132 10.01 8.31 9.51
N PRO A 133 8.91 7.76 8.94
CA PRO A 133 8.98 7.07 7.65
C PRO A 133 9.39 8.03 6.53
N SER A 134 10.32 7.58 5.69
CA SER A 134 10.81 8.31 4.51
C SER A 134 10.66 7.52 3.20
N GLY A 135 10.23 6.26 3.29
CA GLY A 135 10.05 5.37 2.14
C GLY A 135 9.01 5.90 1.16
N LYS A 136 9.27 5.69 -0.13
CA LYS A 136 8.37 6.00 -1.23
C LYS A 136 8.05 4.74 -2.01
N LEU A 137 6.83 4.63 -2.51
CA LEU A 137 6.40 3.47 -3.26
C LEU A 137 7.25 3.30 -4.53
N PRO A 138 7.86 2.12 -4.75
CA PRO A 138 8.64 1.83 -5.95
C PRO A 138 7.80 1.42 -7.16
N MET A 139 6.48 1.34 -6.99
CA MET A 139 5.51 1.02 -8.04
C MET A 139 4.14 1.61 -7.70
N SER A 140 3.32 1.80 -8.75
CA SER A 140 1.96 2.30 -8.57
C SER A 140 1.02 1.21 -8.07
N PHE A 141 0.12 1.55 -7.17
CA PHE A 141 -0.98 0.70 -6.71
C PHE A 141 -2.22 0.96 -7.56
N PRO A 142 -2.77 -0.03 -8.26
CA PRO A 142 -3.96 0.16 -9.08
C PRO A 142 -5.21 0.32 -8.21
N ARG A 143 -6.26 0.92 -8.76
CA ARG A 143 -7.58 0.95 -8.13
C ARG A 143 -8.33 -0.38 -8.31
N SER A 144 -8.08 -1.03 -9.43
CA SER A 144 -8.70 -2.31 -9.78
C SER A 144 -7.81 -3.10 -10.73
N VAL A 145 -8.09 -4.39 -10.86
CA VAL A 145 -7.45 -5.26 -11.85
C VAL A 145 -7.58 -4.70 -13.28
N GLY A 146 -8.70 -4.04 -13.58
CA GLY A 146 -8.95 -3.45 -14.91
C GLY A 146 -7.98 -2.34 -15.31
N GLN A 147 -7.22 -1.76 -14.36
CA GLN A 147 -6.20 -0.76 -14.66
C GLN A 147 -4.85 -1.34 -15.06
N ILE A 148 -4.62 -2.64 -14.87
CA ILE A 148 -3.31 -3.25 -15.15
C ILE A 148 -3.08 -3.38 -16.66
N PRO A 149 -1.89 -3.02 -17.14
CA PRO A 149 -0.71 -2.51 -16.42
C PRO A 149 -0.82 -1.02 -16.08
N THR A 150 -0.52 -0.66 -14.79
CA THR A 150 -0.39 0.73 -14.39
C THR A 150 1.03 0.98 -13.87
N TYR A 151 1.76 1.90 -14.51
CA TYR A 151 3.16 2.14 -14.23
C TYR A 151 3.53 3.60 -14.48
N TYR A 152 4.57 4.07 -13.80
CA TYR A 152 5.03 5.45 -13.82
C TYR A 152 5.37 5.97 -15.23
N SER A 153 6.08 5.16 -16.02
CA SER A 153 6.57 5.55 -17.36
C SER A 153 5.54 5.44 -18.48
N HIS A 154 4.25 5.38 -18.14
CA HIS A 154 3.18 5.30 -19.12
C HIS A 154 3.16 6.53 -20.03
N LEU A 155 3.21 6.30 -21.34
CA LEU A 155 3.10 7.37 -22.35
C LEU A 155 1.65 7.77 -22.55
N ASN A 156 1.41 9.06 -22.78
CA ASN A 156 0.10 9.55 -23.15
C ASN A 156 -0.38 8.92 -24.46
N THR A 157 -1.67 8.67 -24.55
CA THR A 157 -2.33 8.31 -25.80
C THR A 157 -2.50 9.52 -26.71
N GLY A 158 -2.91 9.31 -27.95
CA GLY A 158 -3.20 10.44 -28.86
C GLY A 158 -4.39 11.31 -28.43
N ARG A 159 -5.20 10.85 -27.46
CA ARG A 159 -6.35 11.57 -26.91
C ARG A 159 -6.39 11.45 -25.40
N PRO A 160 -5.45 12.04 -24.68
CA PRO A 160 -5.41 11.96 -23.21
C PRO A 160 -6.65 12.60 -22.59
N TYR A 161 -7.11 12.03 -21.48
CA TYR A 161 -8.19 12.60 -20.72
C TYR A 161 -7.76 13.92 -20.06
N ASN A 162 -8.59 14.94 -20.20
CA ASN A 162 -8.44 16.22 -19.49
C ASN A 162 -9.69 16.44 -18.62
N PRO A 163 -9.58 16.44 -17.27
CA PRO A 163 -10.72 16.63 -16.39
C PRO A 163 -11.36 18.02 -16.50
N GLU A 164 -10.59 19.05 -16.92
CA GLU A 164 -11.11 20.42 -17.14
C GLU A 164 -11.96 20.55 -18.42
N LYS A 165 -11.72 19.65 -19.36
CA LYS A 165 -12.43 19.59 -20.65
C LYS A 165 -12.86 18.16 -20.95
N PRO A 166 -13.81 17.61 -20.18
CA PRO A 166 -14.20 16.21 -20.33
C PRO A 166 -14.84 15.97 -21.70
N ASN A 167 -14.36 14.93 -22.37
CA ASN A 167 -14.86 14.51 -23.67
C ASN A 167 -14.93 12.99 -23.71
N LYS A 168 -16.06 12.44 -24.20
CA LYS A 168 -16.29 11.00 -24.26
C LYS A 168 -15.35 10.23 -25.19
N TYR A 169 -14.68 10.93 -26.11
CA TYR A 169 -13.75 10.32 -27.09
C TYR A 169 -12.29 10.34 -26.61
N THR A 170 -12.02 10.75 -25.37
CA THR A 170 -10.69 10.69 -24.77
C THR A 170 -10.44 9.35 -24.09
N SER A 171 -9.16 8.99 -23.92
CA SER A 171 -8.76 7.76 -23.25
C SER A 171 -9.05 7.85 -21.75
N ARG A 172 -10.13 7.19 -21.32
CA ARG A 172 -10.53 7.17 -19.92
C ARG A 172 -11.28 5.89 -19.58
N TYR A 173 -11.28 5.54 -18.32
CA TYR A 173 -12.24 4.59 -17.76
C TYR A 173 -13.61 5.27 -17.63
N PHE A 174 -14.66 4.50 -17.79
CA PHE A 174 -16.03 4.98 -17.63
C PHE A 174 -16.45 5.01 -16.17
N ASP A 175 -16.00 4.05 -15.41
CA ASP A 175 -16.46 3.67 -14.08
C ASP A 175 -15.38 3.84 -12.98
N GLU A 176 -14.17 4.24 -13.36
CA GLU A 176 -13.07 4.41 -12.41
C GLU A 176 -12.21 5.64 -12.80
N ALA A 177 -11.48 6.17 -11.84
CA ALA A 177 -10.49 7.23 -12.10
C ALA A 177 -9.32 6.70 -12.93
N ASN A 178 -8.78 7.55 -13.82
CA ASN A 178 -7.67 7.16 -14.70
C ASN A 178 -6.35 6.91 -13.96
N GLY A 179 -6.10 7.65 -12.87
CA GLY A 179 -4.87 7.52 -12.10
C GLY A 179 -4.89 6.31 -11.15
N PRO A 180 -3.73 5.84 -10.72
CA PRO A 180 -3.63 4.80 -9.71
C PRO A 180 -4.23 5.25 -8.37
N LEU A 181 -4.44 4.31 -7.43
CA LEU A 181 -4.80 4.65 -6.06
C LEU A 181 -3.63 5.39 -5.38
N TYR A 182 -2.45 4.78 -5.43
CA TYR A 182 -1.20 5.43 -5.00
C TYR A 182 -0.19 5.39 -6.15
N PRO A 183 0.33 6.54 -6.60
CA PRO A 183 1.30 6.56 -7.67
C PRO A 183 2.70 6.11 -7.20
N PHE A 184 3.55 5.73 -8.14
CA PHE A 184 5.00 5.62 -7.92
C PHE A 184 5.53 6.88 -7.22
N GLY A 185 6.39 6.71 -6.23
CA GLY A 185 6.97 7.80 -5.45
C GLY A 185 6.06 8.35 -4.36
N TYR A 186 4.83 7.84 -4.20
CA TYR A 186 3.96 8.23 -3.11
C TYR A 186 4.49 7.73 -1.76
N GLY A 187 4.32 8.53 -0.73
CA GLY A 187 4.63 8.18 0.65
C GLY A 187 4.60 9.40 1.55
N LEU A 188 3.98 9.27 2.70
CA LEU A 188 3.84 10.31 3.71
C LEU A 188 5.01 10.28 4.70
N SER A 189 5.17 11.36 5.44
CA SER A 189 6.15 11.50 6.52
C SER A 189 5.45 12.14 7.72
N TYR A 190 6.02 12.00 8.92
CA TYR A 190 5.56 12.71 10.12
C TYR A 190 6.06 14.15 10.19
N THR A 191 6.76 14.61 9.15
CA THR A 191 7.13 16.01 8.96
C THR A 191 6.79 16.46 7.54
N THR A 192 6.97 17.73 7.25
CA THR A 192 6.70 18.31 5.94
C THR A 192 7.95 18.92 5.35
N PHE A 193 8.07 18.87 4.02
CA PHE A 193 9.18 19.47 3.30
C PHE A 193 8.65 20.44 2.25
N SER A 194 9.37 21.53 2.04
CA SER A 194 9.23 22.37 0.86
C SER A 194 10.43 22.19 -0.05
N VAL A 195 10.17 22.19 -1.34
CA VAL A 195 11.20 22.14 -2.38
C VAL A 195 11.06 23.42 -3.18
N SER A 196 12.16 24.16 -3.36
CA SER A 196 12.17 25.39 -4.16
C SER A 196 12.00 25.08 -5.65
N ASP A 197 11.73 26.10 -6.43
CA ASP A 197 11.87 26.02 -7.88
C ASP A 197 13.28 25.60 -8.26
N VAL A 198 13.38 24.93 -9.41
CA VAL A 198 14.67 24.49 -9.96
C VAL A 198 15.43 25.69 -10.51
N THR A 199 16.66 25.88 -10.08
CA THR A 199 17.60 26.85 -10.66
C THR A 199 18.62 26.13 -11.53
N MET A 200 18.85 26.63 -12.71
CA MET A 200 19.80 26.08 -13.67
C MET A 200 21.05 26.96 -13.75
N SER A 201 22.25 26.35 -13.78
CA SER A 201 23.51 27.09 -13.94
C SER A 201 23.64 27.74 -15.32
N SER A 202 22.88 27.27 -16.30
CA SER A 202 22.83 27.81 -17.66
C SER A 202 21.49 27.49 -18.32
N ALA A 203 20.99 28.37 -19.16
CA ALA A 203 19.82 28.13 -20.01
C ALA A 203 20.12 27.25 -21.23
N THR A 204 21.39 27.01 -21.53
CA THR A 204 21.84 26.21 -22.68
C THR A 204 22.80 25.11 -22.19
N LEU A 205 22.63 23.91 -22.74
CA LEU A 205 23.55 22.79 -22.52
C LEU A 205 24.47 22.68 -23.74
N PRO A 206 25.80 22.97 -23.62
CA PRO A 206 26.74 22.68 -24.67
C PRO A 206 26.80 21.20 -25.01
N ARG A 207 27.11 20.86 -26.28
CA ARG A 207 27.12 19.46 -26.72
C ARG A 207 28.03 18.55 -25.86
N ASP A 208 29.17 19.06 -25.49
CA ASP A 208 30.18 18.30 -24.68
C ASP A 208 30.33 18.91 -23.28
N GLY A 209 29.32 19.61 -22.78
CA GLY A 209 29.32 20.27 -21.49
C GLY A 209 28.31 19.69 -20.50
N SER A 210 28.19 20.37 -19.36
CA SER A 210 27.21 20.02 -18.30
C SER A 210 26.46 21.26 -17.86
N VAL A 211 25.25 21.04 -17.37
CA VAL A 211 24.41 22.05 -16.69
C VAL A 211 24.05 21.49 -15.32
N THR A 212 24.19 22.31 -14.30
CA THR A 212 23.78 21.93 -12.93
C THR A 212 22.36 22.44 -12.65
N ALA A 213 21.48 21.56 -12.26
CA ALA A 213 20.18 21.90 -11.71
C ALA A 213 20.26 21.85 -10.18
N SER A 214 19.75 22.87 -9.51
CA SER A 214 19.79 22.98 -8.04
C SER A 214 18.40 23.28 -7.51
N VAL A 215 18.05 22.64 -6.38
CA VAL A 215 16.86 22.93 -5.59
C VAL A 215 17.27 23.09 -4.13
N GLN A 216 16.51 23.87 -3.37
CA GLN A 216 16.62 23.94 -1.93
C GLN A 216 15.52 23.12 -1.31
N VAL A 217 15.88 22.19 -0.43
CA VAL A 217 14.94 21.38 0.35
C VAL A 217 14.96 21.88 1.78
N THR A 218 13.80 22.18 2.32
CA THR A 218 13.65 22.70 3.68
C THR A 218 12.64 21.83 4.43
N ASN A 219 13.02 21.31 5.59
CA ASN A 219 12.07 20.70 6.51
C ASN A 219 11.26 21.81 7.19
N THR A 220 9.96 21.85 6.89
CA THR A 220 9.05 22.88 7.41
C THR A 220 8.22 22.39 8.61
N GLY A 221 8.36 21.11 8.99
CA GLY A 221 7.70 20.55 10.15
C GLY A 221 8.55 20.60 11.41
N LYS A 222 8.11 19.85 12.44
CA LYS A 222 8.73 19.88 13.79
C LYS A 222 9.57 18.64 14.08
N ARG A 223 9.61 17.67 13.21
CA ARG A 223 10.38 16.42 13.39
C ARG A 223 11.50 16.35 12.38
N GLU A 224 12.61 15.77 12.79
CA GLU A 224 13.63 15.34 11.85
C GLU A 224 13.07 14.29 10.88
N GLY A 225 13.55 14.31 9.64
CA GLY A 225 13.11 13.36 8.64
C GLY A 225 13.92 13.46 7.36
N ALA A 226 13.79 12.44 6.53
CA ALA A 226 14.34 12.38 5.19
C ALA A 226 13.23 12.37 4.14
N THR A 227 13.53 12.82 2.93
CA THR A 227 12.63 12.71 1.78
C THR A 227 13.43 12.39 0.52
N VAL A 228 12.74 11.85 -0.47
CA VAL A 228 13.28 11.61 -1.81
C VAL A 228 12.89 12.78 -2.71
N ILE A 229 13.81 13.22 -3.57
CA ILE A 229 13.66 14.35 -4.51
C ILE A 229 13.87 13.84 -5.93
#